data_28022969fb6b30278e7bd8406c3fa07b
#
_entry.id   28022969fb6b30278e7bd8406c3fa07b
#
_cell.length_a   1.000
_cell.length_b   1.000
_cell.length_c   1.000
_cell.angle_alpha   90.00
_cell.angle_beta   90.00
_cell.angle_gamma   90.00
#
_symmetry.space_group_name_H-M   'P 1'
#
loop_
_entity.id
_entity.type
_entity.pdbx_description
1 polymer ?
#
loop_
_entity_poly.entity_id
_entity_poly.type
_entity_poly.pdbx_seq_one_letter_code
_entity_poly.pdbx_strand_id
1 'polypeptide(L)'
;LRTFTYFLTRDFTANEIKQQTRTIDFMPTILDILDIKLDNKFDKLDGCSLIPLFNGEKLEEEIAFSETGNPLYEKKPPKEPNTCSVRTSNWKLIHNLHNDTKELYNLEIDTDENNNLIDTGLAIEEKLVNELDRIRKKSN
;
A
#
# COMPACT_ATOMS: atom_id res chain seq x y z
N LEU A 1 8.45 -6.52 5.62
CA LEU A 1 9.51 -5.67 5.08
C LEU A 1 9.12 -4.21 5.23
N ARG A 2 9.96 -3.42 5.91
CA ARG A 2 9.81 -1.95 5.97
C ARG A 2 10.75 -1.33 4.97
N THR A 3 10.24 -0.45 4.12
CA THR A 3 11.04 0.29 3.14
C THR A 3 11.08 1.74 3.58
N PHE A 4 12.25 2.35 3.55
CA PHE A 4 12.43 3.76 3.82
C PHE A 4 12.62 4.50 2.49
N THR A 5 11.98 5.65 2.37
CA THR A 5 12.12 6.54 1.22
C THR A 5 12.57 7.90 1.72
N TYR A 6 13.54 8.48 1.03
CA TYR A 6 14.04 9.82 1.33
C TYR A 6 13.81 10.72 0.13
N PHE A 7 13.22 11.89 0.39
CA PHE A 7 13.17 13.00 -0.55
C PHE A 7 14.17 14.06 -0.09
N LEU A 8 15.18 14.31 -0.92
CA LEU A 8 16.18 15.34 -0.65
C LEU A 8 15.88 16.54 -1.54
N THR A 9 15.33 17.59 -0.96
CA THR A 9 15.01 18.83 -1.63
C THR A 9 15.51 20.01 -0.78
N ARG A 10 15.66 21.19 -1.42
CA ARG A 10 16.06 22.41 -0.72
C ARG A 10 14.89 23.13 -0.03
N ASP A 11 13.67 22.76 -0.40
CA ASP A 11 12.47 23.53 -0.08
C ASP A 11 11.74 23.01 1.17
N PHE A 12 12.14 21.85 1.71
CA PHE A 12 11.53 21.26 2.89
C PHE A 12 12.54 21.11 4.02
N THR A 13 12.09 21.38 5.25
CA THR A 13 12.83 21.04 6.45
C THR A 13 12.81 19.54 6.68
N ALA A 14 13.90 18.98 7.20
CA ALA A 14 13.99 17.56 7.53
C ALA A 14 12.86 17.16 8.47
N ASN A 15 12.05 16.20 8.08
CA ASN A 15 10.94 15.65 8.85
C ASN A 15 10.83 14.14 8.65
N GLU A 16 10.34 13.43 9.64
CA GLU A 16 10.03 12.01 9.59
C GLU A 16 8.51 11.82 9.47
N ILE A 17 8.07 11.25 8.36
CA ILE A 17 6.68 10.88 8.13
C ILE A 17 6.47 9.44 8.59
N LYS A 18 5.67 9.26 9.64
CA LYS A 18 5.34 7.93 10.20
C LYS A 18 4.13 7.29 9.54
N GLN A 19 3.28 8.11 8.92
CA GLN A 19 2.12 7.62 8.18
C GLN A 19 2.58 6.73 7.02
N GLN A 20 1.86 5.64 6.78
CA GLN A 20 2.10 4.79 5.61
C GLN A 20 1.91 5.58 4.33
N THR A 21 2.86 5.42 3.40
CA THR A 21 2.80 5.93 2.04
C THR A 21 2.93 4.77 1.05
N ARG A 22 2.53 4.98 -0.20
CA ARG A 22 2.54 3.96 -1.25
C ARG A 22 3.57 4.33 -2.32
N THR A 23 4.13 3.35 -2.99
CA THR A 23 5.08 3.60 -4.10
C THR A 23 4.42 4.38 -5.26
N ILE A 24 3.12 4.20 -5.48
CA ILE A 24 2.36 4.94 -6.50
C ILE A 24 2.23 6.44 -6.18
N ASP A 25 2.45 6.85 -4.92
CA ASP A 25 2.42 8.25 -4.49
C ASP A 25 3.69 9.01 -4.87
N PHE A 26 4.77 8.32 -5.26
CA PHE A 26 6.04 8.97 -5.59
C PHE A 26 5.97 9.79 -6.88
N MET A 27 5.32 9.26 -7.92
CA MET A 27 5.20 9.98 -9.19
C MET A 27 4.46 11.32 -9.02
N PRO A 28 3.24 11.38 -8.47
CA PRO A 28 2.56 12.65 -8.25
C PRO A 28 3.35 13.59 -7.34
N THR A 29 4.05 13.06 -6.33
CA THR A 29 4.91 13.88 -5.46
C THR A 29 6.06 14.52 -6.21
N ILE A 30 6.75 13.77 -7.08
CA ILE A 30 7.86 14.30 -7.89
C ILE A 30 7.36 15.35 -8.86
N LEU A 31 6.22 15.12 -9.50
CA LEU A 31 5.62 16.10 -10.43
C LEU A 31 5.28 17.40 -9.74
N ASP A 32 4.71 17.33 -8.54
CA ASP A 32 4.40 18.50 -7.72
C ASP A 32 5.67 19.25 -7.28
N ILE A 33 6.71 18.53 -6.83
CA ILE A 33 8.00 19.15 -6.44
C ILE A 33 8.61 19.92 -7.62
N LEU A 34 8.44 19.39 -8.84
CA LEU A 34 9.02 19.97 -10.06
C LEU A 34 8.08 20.97 -10.76
N ASP A 35 6.90 21.23 -10.21
CA ASP A 35 5.82 22.03 -10.83
C ASP A 35 5.50 21.59 -12.27
N ILE A 36 5.51 20.27 -12.50
CA ILE A 36 5.20 19.67 -13.80
C ILE A 36 3.72 19.33 -13.85
N LYS A 37 2.99 19.96 -14.75
CA LYS A 37 1.59 19.63 -15.05
C LYS A 37 1.52 18.57 -16.13
N LEU A 38 0.77 17.49 -15.83
CA LEU A 38 0.50 16.46 -16.83
C LEU A 38 -0.51 16.97 -17.86
N ASP A 39 -0.40 16.47 -19.10
CA ASP A 39 -1.45 16.64 -20.12
C ASP A 39 -2.71 15.93 -19.65
N ASN A 40 -3.89 16.48 -19.93
CA ASN A 40 -5.23 15.98 -19.59
C ASN A 40 -5.45 14.49 -19.91
N LYS A 41 -4.63 13.89 -20.75
CA LYS A 41 -4.63 12.46 -21.04
C LYS A 41 -4.12 11.60 -19.89
N PHE A 42 -3.36 12.20 -18.95
CA PHE A 42 -2.66 11.54 -17.85
C PHE A 42 -3.14 12.05 -16.48
N ASP A 43 -4.24 12.80 -16.44
CA ASP A 43 -4.75 13.47 -15.23
C ASP A 43 -5.21 12.52 -14.11
N LYS A 44 -5.28 11.21 -14.37
CA LYS A 44 -5.67 10.22 -13.37
C LYS A 44 -4.48 9.36 -12.98
N LEU A 45 -3.67 9.88 -12.07
CA LEU A 45 -2.73 9.06 -11.32
C LEU A 45 -3.48 8.35 -10.18
N ASP A 46 -3.18 7.06 -9.95
CA ASP A 46 -3.76 6.30 -8.84
C ASP A 46 -3.18 6.70 -7.48
N GLY A 47 -2.04 7.40 -7.47
CA GLY A 47 -1.40 7.94 -6.28
C GLY A 47 -1.79 9.38 -6.01
N CYS A 48 -1.44 9.85 -4.81
CA CYS A 48 -1.57 11.25 -4.40
C CYS A 48 -0.21 11.85 -4.03
N SER A 49 -0.10 13.17 -4.13
CA SER A 49 1.11 13.88 -3.71
C SER A 49 1.29 13.84 -2.19
N LEU A 50 2.52 13.62 -1.75
CA LEU A 50 2.90 13.61 -0.34
C LEU A 50 3.35 14.98 0.17
N ILE A 51 3.33 16.03 -0.66
CA ILE A 51 3.72 17.39 -0.26
C ILE A 51 2.99 17.88 0.99
N PRO A 52 1.68 17.67 1.16
CA PRO A 52 1.00 18.07 2.39
C PRO A 52 1.64 17.43 3.63
N LEU A 53 2.06 16.16 3.58
CA LEU A 53 2.76 15.52 4.69
C LEU A 53 4.13 16.16 4.95
N PHE A 54 4.84 16.60 3.91
CA PHE A 54 6.12 17.30 4.07
C PHE A 54 5.94 18.64 4.78
N ASN A 55 4.81 19.29 4.58
CA ASN A 55 4.42 20.54 5.25
C ASN A 55 3.85 20.34 6.66
N GLY A 56 3.77 19.09 7.14
CA GLY A 56 3.18 18.76 8.45
C GLY A 56 1.66 18.73 8.47
N GLU A 57 1.02 18.74 7.31
CA GLU A 57 -0.42 18.59 7.17
C GLU A 57 -0.81 17.11 7.30
N LYS A 58 -2.11 16.86 7.50
CA LYS A 58 -2.65 15.50 7.52
C LYS A 58 -3.21 15.13 6.15
N LEU A 59 -2.86 13.94 5.69
CA LEU A 59 -3.56 13.29 4.58
C LEU A 59 -4.42 12.14 5.11
N GLU A 60 -5.55 11.88 4.45
CA GLU A 60 -6.29 10.64 4.68
C GLU A 60 -5.39 9.46 4.32
N GLU A 61 -5.37 8.46 5.20
CA GLU A 61 -4.54 7.28 4.98
C GLU A 61 -5.15 6.39 3.90
N GLU A 62 -4.42 6.20 2.84
CA GLU A 62 -4.79 5.33 1.74
C GLU A 62 -4.28 3.90 1.95
N ILE A 63 -5.11 2.92 1.65
CA ILE A 63 -4.74 1.51 1.76
C ILE A 63 -3.70 1.17 0.68
N ALA A 64 -2.58 0.58 1.11
CA ALA A 64 -1.58 0.04 0.21
C ALA A 64 -1.96 -1.38 -0.21
N PHE A 65 -1.92 -1.64 -1.52
CA PHE A 65 -2.13 -2.95 -2.11
C PHE A 65 -0.81 -3.50 -2.63
N SER A 66 -0.61 -4.79 -2.45
CA SER A 66 0.52 -5.52 -3.04
C SER A 66 0.05 -6.89 -3.48
N GLU A 67 0.59 -7.35 -4.59
CA GLU A 67 0.40 -8.72 -5.05
C GLU A 67 1.70 -9.32 -5.56
N THR A 68 1.84 -10.62 -5.41
CA THR A 68 2.99 -11.36 -5.90
C THR A 68 2.57 -12.72 -6.41
N GLY A 69 3.14 -13.11 -7.54
CA GLY A 69 3.20 -14.51 -7.95
C GLY A 69 4.46 -15.16 -7.38
N ASN A 70 4.56 -16.48 -7.46
CA ASN A 70 5.76 -17.20 -7.06
C ASN A 70 6.65 -17.51 -8.29
N PRO A 71 7.43 -16.55 -8.80
CA PRO A 71 8.24 -16.75 -10.01
C PRO A 71 9.46 -17.63 -9.79
N LEU A 72 9.80 -17.95 -8.51
CA LEU A 72 11.06 -18.62 -8.18
C LEU A 72 11.05 -20.12 -8.50
N TYR A 73 9.88 -20.74 -8.63
CA TYR A 73 9.75 -22.20 -8.82
C TYR A 73 9.15 -22.59 -10.16
N GLU A 74 8.68 -21.64 -10.96
CA GLU A 74 8.08 -21.92 -12.26
C GLU A 74 8.93 -21.36 -13.40
N LYS A 75 9.13 -22.15 -14.43
CA LYS A 75 9.81 -21.74 -15.68
C LYS A 75 8.99 -20.70 -16.47
N LYS A 76 7.74 -20.46 -16.07
CA LYS A 76 6.84 -19.45 -16.62
C LYS A 76 6.23 -18.66 -15.47
N PRO A 77 6.03 -17.34 -15.61
CA PRO A 77 5.33 -16.57 -14.60
C PRO A 77 3.93 -17.19 -14.37
N PRO A 78 3.45 -17.23 -13.13
CA PRO A 78 2.11 -17.70 -12.82
C PRO A 78 1.08 -16.88 -13.62
N LYS A 79 0.03 -17.54 -14.07
CA LYS A 79 -1.05 -16.86 -14.81
C LYS A 79 -1.86 -15.92 -13.92
N GLU A 80 -1.85 -16.18 -12.61
CA GLU A 80 -2.56 -15.43 -11.59
C GLU A 80 -1.66 -15.20 -10.38
N PRO A 81 -1.83 -14.09 -9.64
CA PRO A 81 -1.09 -13.84 -8.43
C PRO A 81 -1.43 -14.89 -7.35
N ASN A 82 -0.41 -15.45 -6.73
CA ASN A 82 -0.60 -16.46 -5.68
C ASN A 82 -0.95 -15.84 -4.33
N THR A 83 -0.55 -14.60 -4.09
CA THR A 83 -0.77 -13.91 -2.82
C THR A 83 -0.99 -12.44 -3.08
N CYS A 84 -1.97 -11.87 -2.42
CA CYS A 84 -2.20 -10.43 -2.40
C CYS A 84 -2.37 -9.94 -0.96
N SER A 85 -2.13 -8.67 -0.74
CA SER A 85 -2.31 -8.06 0.58
C SER A 85 -2.77 -6.62 0.49
N VAL A 86 -3.50 -6.20 1.51
CA VAL A 86 -3.82 -4.80 1.79
C VAL A 86 -3.26 -4.41 3.14
N ARG A 87 -2.79 -3.17 3.23
CA ARG A 87 -2.14 -2.66 4.44
C ARG A 87 -2.53 -1.22 4.71
N THR A 88 -2.69 -0.93 6.00
CA THR A 88 -2.69 0.40 6.61
C THR A 88 -1.46 0.57 7.51
N SER A 89 -1.30 1.70 8.19
CA SER A 89 -0.24 1.88 9.20
C SER A 89 -0.28 0.80 10.28
N ASN A 90 -1.48 0.42 10.73
CA ASN A 90 -1.68 -0.44 11.89
C ASN A 90 -2.13 -1.87 11.56
N TRP A 91 -2.61 -2.12 10.35
CA TRP A 91 -3.20 -3.42 10.00
C TRP A 91 -2.70 -3.94 8.68
N LYS A 92 -2.62 -5.26 8.56
CA LYS A 92 -2.30 -5.95 7.30
C LYS A 92 -3.18 -7.18 7.17
N LEU A 93 -3.84 -7.31 6.02
CA LEU A 93 -4.53 -8.52 5.59
C LEU A 93 -3.76 -9.13 4.43
N ILE A 94 -3.48 -10.42 4.52
CA ILE A 94 -2.87 -11.23 3.46
C ILE A 94 -3.90 -12.24 2.99
N HIS A 95 -4.03 -12.44 1.70
CA HIS A 95 -4.85 -13.48 1.09
C HIS A 95 -4.00 -14.32 0.15
N ASN A 96 -3.78 -15.56 0.49
CA ASN A 96 -3.15 -16.54 -0.36
C ASN A 96 -4.23 -17.15 -1.26
N LEU A 97 -4.19 -16.81 -2.54
CA LEU A 97 -5.20 -17.21 -3.52
C LEU A 97 -5.10 -18.67 -3.96
N HIS A 98 -3.94 -19.29 -3.75
CA HIS A 98 -3.71 -20.67 -4.15
C HIS A 98 -4.52 -21.65 -3.29
N ASN A 99 -4.58 -21.38 -1.99
CA ASN A 99 -5.27 -22.24 -1.01
C ASN A 99 -6.44 -21.54 -0.30
N ASP A 100 -6.77 -20.32 -0.74
CA ASP A 100 -7.83 -19.47 -0.17
C ASP A 100 -7.70 -19.21 1.33
N THR A 101 -6.47 -19.13 1.84
CA THR A 101 -6.23 -18.80 3.24
C THR A 101 -5.99 -17.31 3.43
N LYS A 102 -6.47 -16.79 4.56
CA LYS A 102 -6.29 -15.39 4.95
C LYS A 102 -5.55 -15.28 6.27
N GLU A 103 -4.83 -14.16 6.42
CA GLU A 103 -4.12 -13.82 7.63
C GLU A 103 -4.33 -12.33 7.92
N LEU A 104 -4.58 -11.99 9.20
CA LEU A 104 -4.79 -10.62 9.65
C LEU A 104 -3.83 -10.32 10.79
N TYR A 105 -3.11 -9.19 10.68
CA TYR A 105 -2.13 -8.77 11.68
C TYR A 105 -2.35 -7.35 12.14
N ASN A 106 -2.18 -7.12 13.44
CA ASN A 106 -2.11 -5.78 14.03
C ASN A 106 -0.65 -5.35 14.13
N LEU A 107 -0.19 -4.53 13.19
CA LEU A 107 1.20 -4.11 13.08
C LEU A 107 1.64 -3.09 14.14
N GLU A 108 0.70 -2.53 14.92
CA GLU A 108 1.01 -1.62 16.02
C GLU A 108 1.63 -2.38 17.19
N ILE A 109 1.16 -3.58 17.47
CA ILE A 109 1.59 -4.41 18.59
C ILE A 109 2.35 -5.67 18.18
N ASP A 110 2.25 -6.08 16.91
CA ASP A 110 2.87 -7.28 16.33
C ASP A 110 3.55 -6.93 15.00
N THR A 111 4.69 -6.26 15.09
CA THR A 111 5.47 -5.84 13.90
C THR A 111 6.08 -6.99 13.11
N ASP A 112 6.20 -8.16 13.74
CA ASP A 112 6.82 -9.35 13.16
C ASP A 112 5.81 -10.34 12.59
N GLU A 113 4.50 -9.98 12.65
CA GLU A 113 3.42 -10.76 12.03
C GLU A 113 3.37 -12.21 12.56
N ASN A 114 3.50 -12.38 13.89
CA ASN A 114 3.53 -13.69 14.54
C ASN A 114 2.16 -14.18 15.02
N ASN A 115 1.20 -13.26 15.21
CA ASN A 115 -0.12 -13.55 15.77
C ASN A 115 -1.22 -13.27 14.75
N ASN A 116 -1.67 -14.31 14.06
CA ASN A 116 -2.76 -14.21 13.09
C ASN A 116 -4.10 -14.03 13.81
N LEU A 117 -4.78 -12.93 13.51
CA LEU A 117 -6.06 -12.52 14.09
C LEU A 117 -7.26 -12.75 13.16
N ILE A 118 -7.10 -13.51 12.08
CA ILE A 118 -8.22 -13.83 11.18
C ILE A 118 -9.31 -14.59 11.93
N ASP A 119 -10.57 -14.40 11.56
CA ASP A 119 -11.75 -15.04 12.16
C ASP A 119 -11.95 -14.74 13.66
N THR A 120 -11.31 -13.69 14.19
CA THR A 120 -11.51 -13.25 15.58
C THR A 120 -12.68 -12.28 15.74
N GLY A 121 -13.39 -11.95 14.67
CA GLY A 121 -14.57 -11.07 14.69
C GLY A 121 -14.25 -9.58 14.79
N LEU A 122 -13.05 -9.16 14.43
CA LEU A 122 -12.66 -7.75 14.41
C LEU A 122 -13.31 -7.03 13.23
N ALA A 123 -13.94 -5.88 13.47
CA ALA A 123 -14.58 -5.09 12.43
C ALA A 123 -13.62 -4.65 11.29
N ILE A 124 -12.33 -4.53 11.60
CA ILE A 124 -11.30 -4.18 10.61
C ILE A 124 -11.10 -5.29 9.57
N GLU A 125 -11.34 -6.54 9.93
CA GLU A 125 -11.22 -7.69 9.04
C GLU A 125 -12.15 -7.53 7.84
N GLU A 126 -13.44 -7.31 8.09
CA GLU A 126 -14.44 -7.12 7.03
C GLU A 126 -14.08 -5.92 6.13
N LYS A 127 -13.65 -4.82 6.74
CA LYS A 127 -13.22 -3.62 6.00
C LYS A 127 -12.08 -3.93 5.03
N LEU A 128 -11.04 -4.64 5.50
CA LEU A 128 -9.87 -4.93 4.68
C LEU A 128 -10.15 -5.99 3.62
N VAL A 129 -10.99 -6.99 3.90
CA VAL A 129 -11.45 -7.97 2.92
C VAL A 129 -12.22 -7.28 1.79
N ASN A 130 -13.19 -6.43 2.13
CA ASN A 130 -13.97 -5.69 1.15
C ASN A 130 -13.09 -4.79 0.27
N GLU A 131 -12.08 -4.15 0.86
CA GLU A 131 -11.16 -3.28 0.12
C GLU A 131 -10.25 -4.08 -0.80
N LEU A 132 -9.74 -5.22 -0.34
CA LEU A 132 -8.96 -6.14 -1.18
C LEU A 132 -9.76 -6.59 -2.41
N ASP A 133 -11.00 -7.00 -2.19
CA ASP A 133 -11.90 -7.45 -3.27
C ASP A 133 -12.23 -6.31 -4.24
N ARG A 134 -12.42 -5.10 -3.73
CA ARG A 134 -12.67 -3.90 -4.54
C ARG A 134 -11.51 -3.59 -5.48
N ILE A 135 -10.29 -3.63 -4.95
CA ILE A 135 -9.08 -3.36 -5.74
C ILE A 135 -8.90 -4.43 -6.82
N ARG A 136 -9.03 -5.70 -6.46
CA ARG A 136 -8.87 -6.81 -7.41
C ARG A 136 -9.90 -6.78 -8.55
N LYS A 137 -11.15 -6.40 -8.27
CA LYS A 137 -12.18 -6.25 -9.31
C LYS A 137 -11.90 -5.13 -10.30
N LYS A 138 -11.13 -4.12 -9.91
CA LYS A 138 -10.73 -3.02 -10.81
C LYS A 138 -9.54 -3.39 -11.70
N SER A 139 -8.74 -4.38 -11.28
CA SER A 139 -7.53 -4.80 -12.00
C SER A 139 -7.82 -5.87 -13.07
N ASN A 140 -9.02 -6.47 -13.09
CA ASN A 140 -9.51 -7.41 -14.09
C ASN A 140 -10.43 -6.71 -15.10
#